data_cd08c61fcf07c1c1aebfa30c6e510df6
#
_entry.id   cd08c61fcf07c1c1aebfa30c6e510df6
#
_cell.length_a   1.000
_cell.length_b   1.000
_cell.length_c   1.000
_cell.angle_alpha   90.00
_cell.angle_beta   90.00
_cell.angle_gamma   90.00
#
_symmetry.space_group_name_H-M   'P 1'
#
loop_
_entity.id
_entity.type
_entity.pdbx_description
1 polymer ?
#
loop_
_entity_poly.entity_id
_entity_poly.type
_entity_poly.pdbx_seq_one_letter_code
_entity_poly.pdbx_strand_id
1 'polypeptide(L)'
;MRPMNSAPSASPKLQRLDGTPVRVLVVDDESNLTELLAMALRYEGWEVRAAGTGIEAVKAARDFQPDAVVLDMMLPDFDGLEVLRRMRADNSNVPVLFLTARDAVEDRVAGLTAGGDDYVTK
;
A
#
# COMPACT_ATOMS: atom_id res chain seq x y z
N MET A 1 1.00 -35.48 -3.75
CA MET A 1 0.80 -34.79 -3.32
C MET A 1 0.90 -34.04 -3.11
N ARG A 2 0.75 -34.01 -3.13
CA ARG A 2 0.71 -33.04 -2.74
C ARG A 2 0.55 -32.68 -2.05
N PRO A 3 0.65 -32.69 -1.94
CA PRO A 3 0.29 -32.07 -1.16
C PRO A 3 0.28 -31.39 -0.67
N MET A 4 0.09 -31.45 -0.54
CA MET A 4 0.04 -30.69 -0.01
C MET A 4 0.11 -30.02 0.54
N ASN A 5 -0.03 -29.95 0.58
CA ASN A 5 -0.07 -29.23 1.17
C ASN A 5 -0.11 -28.59 1.82
N SER A 6 -0.08 -28.79 2.10
CA SER A 6 -0.22 -28.18 2.76
C SER A 6 -0.31 -27.38 3.22
N ALA A 7 -0.39 -27.44 3.29
CA ALA A 7 -0.47 -26.71 4.07
C ALA A 7 -0.70 -25.53 4.17
N PRO A 8 -0.87 -25.17 5.02
CA PRO A 8 -1.59 -24.14 5.27
C PRO A 8 -1.41 -23.19 4.32
N SER A 9 -1.04 -22.60 4.30
CA SER A 9 -0.99 -21.84 3.33
C SER A 9 -0.70 -22.63 2.23
N ALA A 10 -1.51 -23.36 1.89
CA ALA A 10 -1.34 -24.12 0.75
C ALA A 10 -1.26 -23.29 -0.48
N SER A 11 -1.66 -22.04 -0.45
CA SER A 11 -1.52 -21.20 -1.62
C SER A 11 -0.08 -20.85 -1.87
N PRO A 12 0.35 -20.81 -3.12
CA PRO A 12 1.71 -20.42 -3.44
C PRO A 12 1.96 -18.97 -3.02
N LYS A 13 3.14 -18.68 -2.62
CA LYS A 13 3.50 -17.32 -2.26
C LYS A 13 3.62 -16.46 -3.49
N LEU A 14 3.04 -15.27 -3.42
CA LEU A 14 3.13 -14.30 -4.49
C LEU A 14 4.53 -13.72 -4.54
N GLN A 15 5.11 -13.68 -5.72
CA GLN A 15 6.45 -13.15 -5.92
C GLN A 15 6.50 -12.31 -7.17
N ARG A 16 7.51 -11.46 -7.29
CA ARG A 16 7.78 -10.72 -8.51
C ARG A 16 8.30 -11.70 -9.57
N LEU A 17 8.27 -11.25 -10.82
CA LEU A 17 8.70 -12.08 -11.93
C LEU A 17 10.14 -12.55 -11.82
N ASP A 18 10.99 -11.78 -11.16
CA ASP A 18 12.41 -12.15 -10.97
C ASP A 18 12.60 -13.06 -9.75
N GLY A 19 11.54 -13.47 -9.08
CA GLY A 19 11.61 -14.36 -7.94
C GLY A 19 11.83 -13.67 -6.61
N THR A 20 11.99 -12.35 -6.61
CA THR A 20 12.13 -11.61 -5.35
C THR A 20 10.77 -11.38 -4.71
N PRO A 21 10.72 -11.08 -3.40
CA PRO A 21 9.46 -10.85 -2.72
C PRO A 21 8.70 -9.63 -3.27
N VAL A 22 7.38 -9.68 -3.19
CA VAL A 22 6.53 -8.54 -3.49
C VAL A 22 6.87 -7.43 -2.51
N ARG A 23 6.94 -6.19 -2.99
CA ARG A 23 7.23 -5.01 -2.19
C ARG A 23 5.97 -4.19 -1.98
N VAL A 24 5.68 -3.88 -0.72
CA VAL A 24 4.50 -3.08 -0.36
C VAL A 24 4.95 -1.87 0.45
N LEU A 25 4.47 -0.70 0.06
CA LEU A 25 4.66 0.52 0.82
C LEU A 25 3.37 0.81 1.58
N VAL A 26 3.48 0.96 2.90
CA VAL A 26 2.33 1.25 3.76
C VAL A 26 2.49 2.67 4.28
N VAL A 27 1.51 3.52 4.00
CA VAL A 27 1.57 4.94 4.35
C VAL A 27 0.41 5.29 5.27
N ASP A 28 0.71 5.57 6.52
CA ASP A 28 -0.28 5.95 7.53
C ASP A 28 0.48 6.61 8.68
N ASP A 29 -0.07 7.69 9.23
CA ASP A 29 0.57 8.38 10.35
C ASP A 29 0.32 7.71 11.69
N GLU A 30 -0.54 6.70 11.71
CA GLU A 30 -0.82 5.92 12.90
C GLU A 30 0.12 4.73 12.96
N SER A 31 1.18 4.87 13.75
CA SER A 31 2.26 3.87 13.73
C SER A 31 1.82 2.48 14.16
N ASN A 32 0.85 2.38 15.08
CA ASN A 32 0.37 1.07 15.51
C ASN A 32 -0.29 0.30 14.37
N LEU A 33 -1.09 0.98 13.57
CA LEU A 33 -1.73 0.36 12.41
C LEU A 33 -0.69 -0.04 11.37
N THR A 34 0.26 0.85 11.12
CA THR A 34 1.33 0.59 10.15
C THR A 34 2.14 -0.64 10.56
N GLU A 35 2.50 -0.73 11.85
CA GLU A 35 3.26 -1.87 12.34
C GLU A 35 2.47 -3.17 12.22
N LEU A 36 1.18 -3.13 12.55
CA LEU A 36 0.35 -4.31 12.46
C LEU A 36 0.24 -4.82 11.03
N LEU A 37 -0.02 -3.90 10.10
CA LEU A 37 -0.07 -4.27 8.68
C LEU A 37 1.26 -4.79 8.19
N ALA A 38 2.35 -4.13 8.58
CA ALA A 38 3.68 -4.57 8.15
C ALA A 38 3.99 -5.97 8.67
N MET A 39 3.64 -6.26 9.91
CA MET A 39 3.85 -7.60 10.46
C MET A 39 3.06 -8.65 9.69
N ALA A 40 1.80 -8.36 9.40
CA ALA A 40 0.95 -9.31 8.68
C ALA A 40 1.49 -9.58 7.29
N LEU A 41 1.91 -8.53 6.58
CA LEU A 41 2.41 -8.69 5.22
C LEU A 41 3.78 -9.37 5.20
N ARG A 42 4.63 -9.06 6.16
CA ARG A 42 5.93 -9.73 6.27
C ARG A 42 5.77 -11.21 6.59
N TYR A 43 4.74 -11.54 7.34
CA TYR A 43 4.46 -12.94 7.64
C TYR A 43 4.16 -13.72 6.36
N GLU A 44 3.58 -13.06 5.35
CA GLU A 44 3.34 -13.68 4.06
C GLU A 44 4.60 -13.75 3.19
N GLY A 45 5.71 -13.24 3.68
CA GLY A 45 6.96 -13.28 2.94
C GLY A 45 7.20 -12.05 2.07
N TRP A 46 6.41 -11.01 2.22
CA TRP A 46 6.55 -9.78 1.43
C TRP A 46 7.50 -8.81 2.10
N GLU A 47 8.09 -7.96 1.30
CA GLU A 47 8.96 -6.89 1.79
C GLU A 47 8.12 -5.63 1.99
N VAL A 48 8.20 -5.02 3.17
CA VAL A 48 7.33 -3.90 3.53
C VAL A 48 8.17 -2.72 3.99
N ARG A 49 7.84 -1.56 3.48
CA ARG A 49 8.39 -0.30 3.97
C ARG A 49 7.23 0.57 4.44
N ALA A 50 7.45 1.34 5.50
CA ALA A 50 6.42 2.21 6.06
C ALA A 50 6.84 3.67 5.94
N ALA A 51 5.83 4.54 5.78
CA ALA A 51 6.02 5.98 5.77
C ALA A 51 4.88 6.61 6.56
N GLY A 52 5.17 7.69 7.28
CA GLY A 52 4.18 8.34 8.14
C GLY A 52 3.70 9.69 7.61
N THR A 53 4.30 10.19 6.54
CA THR A 53 3.91 11.46 5.96
C THR A 53 3.86 11.35 4.44
N GLY A 54 3.22 12.33 3.80
CA GLY A 54 3.15 12.34 2.34
C GLY A 54 4.52 12.50 1.71
N ILE A 55 5.37 13.36 2.28
CA ILE A 55 6.73 13.57 1.76
C ILE A 55 7.51 12.27 1.82
N GLU A 56 7.46 11.58 2.96
CA GLU A 56 8.14 10.30 3.10
C GLU A 56 7.61 9.26 2.13
N ALA A 57 6.30 9.28 1.90
CA ALA A 57 5.67 8.33 0.99
C ALA A 57 6.15 8.51 -0.44
N VAL A 58 6.20 9.76 -0.91
CA VAL A 58 6.67 10.05 -2.27
C VAL A 58 8.12 9.61 -2.44
N LYS A 59 8.95 9.94 -1.45
CA LYS A 59 10.36 9.55 -1.49
C LYS A 59 10.51 8.02 -1.47
N ALA A 60 9.77 7.35 -0.58
CA ALA A 60 9.83 5.89 -0.48
C ALA A 60 9.36 5.22 -1.77
N ALA A 61 8.35 5.78 -2.43
CA ALA A 61 7.89 5.23 -3.69
C ALA A 61 8.98 5.27 -4.75
N ARG A 62 9.78 6.33 -4.77
CA ARG A 62 10.91 6.41 -5.71
C ARG A 62 12.03 5.45 -5.38
N ASP A 63 12.39 5.39 -4.09
CA ASP A 63 13.55 4.61 -3.65
C ASP A 63 13.27 3.12 -3.58
N PHE A 64 12.10 2.77 -3.08
CA PHE A 64 11.72 1.38 -2.84
C PHE A 64 11.12 0.71 -4.07
N GLN A 65 10.48 1.49 -4.93
CA GLN A 65 9.77 1.00 -6.10
C GLN A 65 8.80 -0.13 -5.75
N PRO A 66 7.79 0.16 -4.95
CA PRO A 66 6.87 -0.88 -4.48
C PRO A 66 6.02 -1.43 -5.61
N ASP A 67 5.55 -2.65 -5.43
CA ASP A 67 4.60 -3.27 -6.34
C ASP A 67 3.16 -2.89 -6.01
N ALA A 68 2.93 -2.42 -4.78
CA ALA A 68 1.62 -1.93 -4.35
C ALA A 68 1.81 -0.94 -3.20
N VAL A 69 0.89 -0.01 -3.08
CA VAL A 69 0.91 1.00 -2.02
C VAL A 69 -0.41 0.97 -1.27
N VAL A 70 -0.33 0.91 0.05
CA VAL A 70 -1.49 1.07 0.93
C VAL A 70 -1.36 2.47 1.51
N LEU A 71 -2.32 3.35 1.26
CA LEU A 71 -2.15 4.78 1.46
C LEU A 71 -3.32 5.37 2.22
N ASP A 72 -3.03 6.01 3.36
CA ASP A 72 -4.04 6.73 4.12
C ASP A 72 -4.40 8.02 3.38
N MET A 73 -5.69 8.33 3.32
CA MET A 73 -6.17 9.57 2.73
C MET A 73 -5.78 10.78 3.56
N MET A 74 -5.69 10.63 4.87
CA MET A 74 -5.48 11.74 5.80
C MET A 74 -4.10 11.66 6.40
N LEU A 75 -3.16 12.39 5.82
CA LEU A 75 -1.79 12.45 6.31
C LEU A 75 -1.52 13.83 6.90
N PRO A 76 -0.50 13.96 7.76
CA PRO A 76 -0.28 15.24 8.46
C PRO A 76 0.17 16.40 7.56
N ASP A 77 0.87 16.12 6.46
CA ASP A 77 1.41 17.20 5.61
C ASP A 77 0.52 17.46 4.39
N PHE A 78 0.13 16.45 3.64
CA PHE A 78 -0.83 16.62 2.56
C PHE A 78 -1.58 15.30 2.40
N ASP A 79 -2.73 15.36 1.74
CA ASP A 79 -3.61 14.20 1.71
C ASP A 79 -3.13 13.12 0.73
N GLY A 80 -3.77 11.94 0.81
CA GLY A 80 -3.38 10.82 -0.01
C GLY A 80 -3.56 11.04 -1.50
N LEU A 81 -4.51 11.88 -1.89
CA LEU A 81 -4.70 12.20 -3.32
C LEU A 81 -3.52 12.95 -3.87
N GLU A 82 -2.91 13.82 -3.07
CA GLU A 82 -1.71 14.53 -3.50
C GLU A 82 -0.53 13.58 -3.61
N VAL A 83 -0.41 12.62 -2.69
CA VAL A 83 0.63 11.59 -2.80
C VAL A 83 0.45 10.81 -4.11
N LEU A 84 -0.78 10.39 -4.39
CA LEU A 84 -1.07 9.68 -5.63
C LEU A 84 -0.69 10.50 -6.85
N ARG A 85 -1.05 11.79 -6.85
CA ARG A 85 -0.74 12.67 -7.97
C ARG A 85 0.76 12.75 -8.20
N ARG A 86 1.53 12.89 -7.13
CA ARG A 86 2.99 12.98 -7.24
C ARG A 86 3.60 11.68 -7.71
N MET A 87 3.09 10.54 -7.24
CA MET A 87 3.58 9.25 -7.73
C MET A 87 3.29 9.08 -9.22
N ARG A 88 2.11 9.47 -9.68
CA ARG A 88 1.76 9.40 -11.10
C ARG A 88 2.60 10.34 -11.94
N ALA A 89 2.94 11.51 -11.40
CA ALA A 89 3.83 12.46 -12.09
C ALA A 89 5.24 11.89 -12.26
N ASP A 90 5.65 11.00 -11.35
CA ASP A 90 6.95 10.31 -11.45
C ASP A 90 6.87 9.09 -12.38
N ASN A 91 5.81 8.97 -13.14
CA ASN A 91 5.57 7.85 -14.06
C ASN A 91 5.38 6.52 -13.36
N SER A 92 4.98 6.53 -12.11
CA SER A 92 4.67 5.31 -11.39
C SER A 92 3.23 4.93 -11.62
N ASN A 93 3.00 3.73 -12.13
CA ASN A 93 1.66 3.18 -12.33
C ASN A 93 1.31 2.17 -11.24
N VAL A 94 1.98 2.27 -10.11
CA VAL A 94 1.80 1.31 -9.02
C VAL A 94 0.35 1.31 -8.55
N PRO A 95 -0.24 0.14 -8.31
CA PRO A 95 -1.58 0.05 -7.74
C PRO A 95 -1.62 0.65 -6.34
N VAL A 96 -2.65 1.44 -6.06
CA VAL A 96 -2.80 2.12 -4.79
C VAL A 96 -4.13 1.73 -4.16
N LEU A 97 -4.07 1.22 -2.94
CA LEU A 97 -5.25 0.91 -2.15
C LEU A 97 -5.36 1.98 -1.06
N PHE A 98 -6.44 2.72 -1.05
CA PHE A 98 -6.64 3.77 -0.07
C PHE A 98 -7.26 3.23 1.21
N LEU A 99 -6.71 3.65 2.35
CA LEU A 99 -7.32 3.47 3.65
C LEU A 99 -7.96 4.79 4.05
N THR A 100 -9.19 4.76 4.54
CA THR A 100 -9.86 5.99 4.91
C THR A 100 -10.87 5.73 6.01
N ALA A 101 -11.14 6.75 6.82
CA ALA A 101 -12.22 6.67 7.80
C ALA A 101 -13.55 6.65 7.07
N ARG A 102 -14.53 5.97 7.67
CA ARG A 102 -15.83 5.81 7.02
C ARG A 102 -16.46 7.14 6.60
N ASP A 103 -16.33 8.14 7.47
CA ASP A 103 -16.94 9.45 7.20
C ASP A 103 -16.22 10.24 6.10
N ALA A 104 -15.03 9.83 5.71
CA ALA A 104 -14.29 10.51 4.65
C ALA A 104 -14.55 9.91 3.27
N VAL A 105 -15.17 8.73 3.20
CA VAL A 105 -15.34 8.02 1.94
C VAL A 105 -16.12 8.83 0.91
N GLU A 106 -17.25 9.39 1.32
CA GLU A 106 -18.14 10.11 0.39
C GLU A 106 -17.46 11.35 -0.19
N ASP A 107 -16.66 12.03 0.62
CA ASP A 107 -15.98 13.24 0.16
C ASP A 107 -14.87 12.94 -0.83
N ARG A 108 -14.33 11.73 -0.82
CA ARG A 108 -13.14 11.37 -1.59
C ARG A 108 -13.40 10.50 -2.80
N VAL A 109 -14.63 10.00 -2.96
CA VAL A 109 -14.95 9.06 -4.04
C VAL A 109 -14.64 9.66 -5.42
N ALA A 110 -14.97 10.92 -5.62
CA ALA A 110 -14.71 11.57 -6.91
C ALA A 110 -13.22 11.62 -7.23
N GLY A 111 -12.37 11.86 -6.22
CA GLY A 111 -10.93 11.86 -6.42
C GLY A 111 -10.41 10.47 -6.75
N LEU A 112 -10.96 9.44 -6.12
CA LEU A 112 -10.55 8.08 -6.38
C LEU A 112 -10.84 7.65 -7.81
N THR A 113 -11.99 8.06 -8.33
CA THR A 113 -12.34 7.71 -9.71
C THR A 113 -11.44 8.39 -10.72
N ALA A 114 -10.76 9.45 -10.32
CA ALA A 114 -9.86 10.15 -11.24
C ALA A 114 -8.46 9.53 -11.29
N GLY A 115 -8.05 8.78 -10.30
CA GLY A 115 -6.68 8.26 -10.32
C GLY A 115 -6.38 7.17 -9.34
N GLY A 116 -7.28 6.87 -8.42
CA GLY A 116 -7.07 5.80 -7.47
C GLY A 116 -7.60 4.49 -8.00
N ASP A 117 -7.16 3.40 -7.43
CA ASP A 117 -7.59 2.08 -7.84
C ASP A 117 -8.73 1.55 -6.98
N ASP A 118 -8.60 1.70 -5.68
CA ASP A 118 -9.58 1.16 -4.75
C ASP A 118 -9.39 1.79 -3.38
N TYR A 119 -10.33 1.56 -2.48
CA TYR A 119 -10.21 2.06 -1.13
C TYR A 119 -10.82 1.07 -0.13
N VAL A 120 -10.36 1.16 1.12
CA VAL A 120 -10.85 0.34 2.22
C VAL A 120 -11.09 1.24 3.42
N THR A 121 -12.21 1.05 4.09
CA THR A 121 -12.54 1.79 5.31
C THR A 121 -11.75 1.21 6.49
N LYS A 122 -11.19 2.08 7.28
CA LYS A 122 -10.50 1.68 8.49
C LYS A 122 -11.45 1.11 9.52
#